data_ddbdb97ce97eb525a418bc6d426330a8
#
_entry.id   ddbdb97ce97eb525a418bc6d426330a8
#
_cell.length_a   1.000
_cell.length_b   1.000
_cell.length_c   1.000
_cell.angle_alpha   90.00
_cell.angle_beta   90.00
_cell.angle_gamma   90.00
#
_symmetry.space_group_name_H-M   'P 1'
#
loop_
_entity.id
_entity.type
_entity.pdbx_description
1 polymer ?
#
loop_
_entity_poly.entity_id
_entity_poly.type
_entity_poly.pdbx_seq_one_letter_code
_entity_poly.pdbx_strand_id
1 'polypeptide(L)'
;MHQQVYHSSEIQAWEGRWFAQQNSAYGLMQQVAWSTTEHMLPRLKQQQVKSLAVCCGQGNNAGDGYLIASYLAAQGYDVEIYAAALGESVSLQQAHAAAVKQGIMIHTGFAFQRPYDTYIDALFGIGLNRELSSDWQAVIQQINRQTGLKIAVDIPSGLQANTGQALPLSLIHISEPTRR
;
A
#
# COMPACT_ATOMS: atom_id res chain seq x y z
N MET A 1 -14.23 15.05 16.64
CA MET A 1 -15.00 13.86 16.22
C MET A 1 -14.22 12.63 16.62
N HIS A 2 -14.79 11.71 17.41
CA HIS A 2 -14.15 10.41 17.64
C HIS A 2 -14.22 9.60 16.36
N GLN A 3 -13.08 9.32 15.74
CA GLN A 3 -13.04 8.32 14.67
C GLN A 3 -13.33 6.96 15.29
N GLN A 4 -14.34 6.26 14.80
CA GLN A 4 -14.62 4.88 15.18
C GLN A 4 -13.48 3.99 14.66
N VAL A 5 -12.96 3.16 15.54
CA VAL A 5 -11.97 2.13 15.19
C VAL A 5 -12.70 0.81 15.11
N TYR A 6 -12.57 0.11 13.99
CA TYR A 6 -13.24 -1.17 13.73
C TYR A 6 -12.24 -2.32 13.83
N HIS A 7 -12.73 -3.47 14.27
CA HIS A 7 -11.97 -4.71 14.22
C HIS A 7 -11.87 -5.21 12.76
N SER A 8 -10.76 -5.87 12.39
CA SER A 8 -10.57 -6.33 11.00
C SER A 8 -11.70 -7.23 10.48
N SER A 9 -12.30 -8.05 11.35
CA SER A 9 -13.45 -8.87 11.01
C SER A 9 -14.72 -8.07 10.69
N GLU A 10 -14.90 -6.90 11.29
CA GLU A 10 -16.04 -6.02 11.02
C GLU A 10 -15.90 -5.36 9.64
N ILE A 11 -14.68 -4.97 9.28
CA ILE A 11 -14.36 -4.43 7.95
C ILE A 11 -14.59 -5.50 6.89
N GLN A 12 -14.07 -6.72 7.08
CA GLN A 12 -14.29 -7.84 6.16
C GLN A 12 -15.76 -8.19 6.00
N ALA A 13 -16.55 -8.16 7.09
CA ALA A 13 -17.99 -8.40 7.03
C ALA A 13 -18.73 -7.28 6.28
N TRP A 14 -18.27 -6.03 6.40
CA TRP A 14 -18.83 -4.91 5.64
C TRP A 14 -18.52 -5.05 4.14
N GLU A 15 -17.29 -5.35 3.78
CA GLU A 15 -16.89 -5.63 2.39
C GLU A 15 -17.69 -6.78 1.79
N GLY A 16 -17.88 -7.87 2.55
CA GLY A 16 -18.71 -8.99 2.13
C GLY A 16 -20.15 -8.59 1.82
N ARG A 17 -20.77 -7.73 2.64
CA ARG A 17 -22.11 -7.18 2.36
C ARG A 17 -22.13 -6.27 1.13
N TRP A 18 -21.09 -5.47 0.94
CA TRP A 18 -20.94 -4.60 -0.22
C TRP A 18 -20.88 -5.43 -1.52
N PHE A 19 -20.09 -6.48 -1.54
CA PHE A 19 -19.95 -7.35 -2.71
C PHE A 19 -21.20 -8.20 -2.97
N ALA A 20 -21.92 -8.62 -1.92
CA ALA A 20 -23.20 -9.34 -2.05
C ALA A 20 -24.28 -8.51 -2.76
N GLN A 21 -24.17 -7.19 -2.77
CA GLN A 21 -25.04 -6.27 -3.52
C GLN A 21 -24.58 -6.07 -4.98
N GLN A 22 -23.72 -6.94 -5.50
CA GLN A 22 -23.14 -6.87 -6.86
C GLN A 22 -22.32 -5.61 -7.14
N ASN A 23 -21.83 -4.93 -6.10
CA ASN A 23 -20.93 -3.80 -6.26
C ASN A 23 -19.53 -4.28 -6.72
N SER A 24 -18.88 -3.47 -7.54
CA SER A 24 -17.58 -3.79 -8.08
C SER A 24 -16.48 -3.73 -7.00
N ALA A 25 -15.76 -4.84 -6.81
CA ALA A 25 -14.57 -4.86 -5.96
C ALA A 25 -13.48 -3.93 -6.48
N TYR A 26 -13.30 -3.84 -7.80
CA TYR A 26 -12.38 -2.91 -8.42
C TYR A 26 -12.83 -1.45 -8.23
N GLY A 27 -14.13 -1.17 -8.33
CA GLY A 27 -14.67 0.16 -8.06
C GLY A 27 -14.42 0.63 -6.63
N LEU A 28 -14.58 -0.27 -5.64
CA LEU A 28 -14.23 0.03 -4.24
C LEU A 28 -12.73 0.30 -4.09
N MET A 29 -11.89 -0.53 -4.69
CA MET A 29 -10.43 -0.36 -4.70
C MET A 29 -10.02 1.01 -5.30
N GLN A 30 -10.67 1.44 -6.40
CA GLN A 30 -10.43 2.76 -6.98
C GLN A 30 -10.79 3.90 -6.01
N GLN A 31 -11.91 3.81 -5.31
CA GLN A 31 -12.33 4.82 -4.33
C GLN A 31 -11.37 4.89 -3.14
N VAL A 32 -10.94 3.75 -2.61
CA VAL A 32 -9.97 3.65 -1.51
C VAL A 32 -8.65 4.27 -1.93
N ALA A 33 -8.11 3.86 -3.08
CA ALA A 33 -6.83 4.36 -3.58
C ALA A 33 -6.88 5.88 -3.86
N TRP A 34 -7.98 6.39 -4.43
CA TRP A 34 -8.20 7.82 -4.62
C TRP A 34 -8.19 8.58 -3.30
N SER A 35 -9.03 8.15 -2.35
CA SER A 35 -9.14 8.81 -1.03
C SER A 35 -7.80 8.79 -0.29
N THR A 36 -7.09 7.66 -0.32
CA THR A 36 -5.76 7.52 0.30
C THR A 36 -4.76 8.47 -0.35
N THR A 37 -4.76 8.59 -1.67
CA THR A 37 -3.89 9.53 -2.40
C THR A 37 -4.18 10.98 -1.97
N GLU A 38 -5.45 11.40 -1.95
CA GLU A 38 -5.83 12.74 -1.51
C GLU A 38 -5.36 13.06 -0.08
N HIS A 39 -5.41 12.07 0.83
CA HIS A 39 -4.90 12.23 2.20
C HIS A 39 -3.36 12.33 2.27
N MET A 40 -2.65 11.68 1.36
CA MET A 40 -1.18 11.75 1.29
C MET A 40 -0.67 13.07 0.71
N LEU A 41 -1.36 13.66 -0.27
CA LEU A 41 -0.89 14.82 -1.03
C LEU A 41 -0.44 16.00 -0.16
N PRO A 42 -1.15 16.44 0.89
CA PRO A 42 -0.70 17.55 1.73
C PRO A 42 0.65 17.28 2.39
N ARG A 43 0.87 16.05 2.87
CA ARG A 43 2.11 15.66 3.50
C ARG A 43 3.26 15.54 2.51
N LEU A 44 3.01 14.96 1.33
CA LEU A 44 4.02 14.88 0.27
C LEU A 44 4.47 16.28 -0.16
N LYS A 45 3.54 17.23 -0.31
CA LYS A 45 3.85 18.63 -0.61
C LYS A 45 4.63 19.30 0.50
N GLN A 46 4.23 19.12 1.76
CA GLN A 46 4.93 19.68 2.93
C GLN A 46 6.38 19.20 3.03
N GLN A 47 6.62 17.93 2.71
CA GLN A 47 7.94 17.30 2.72
C GLN A 47 8.72 17.51 1.41
N GLN A 48 8.16 18.27 0.45
CA GLN A 48 8.78 18.54 -0.86
C GLN A 48 9.16 17.26 -1.63
N VAL A 49 8.37 16.19 -1.45
CA VAL A 49 8.56 14.91 -2.13
C VAL A 49 8.45 15.08 -3.63
N LYS A 50 9.37 14.48 -4.38
CA LYS A 50 9.37 14.46 -5.85
C LYS A 50 9.33 13.04 -6.40
N SER A 51 9.99 12.10 -5.74
CA SER A 51 10.16 10.73 -6.18
C SER A 51 9.61 9.73 -5.17
N LEU A 52 8.88 8.71 -5.66
CA LEU A 52 8.25 7.70 -4.83
C LEU A 52 8.51 6.29 -5.38
N ALA A 53 8.82 5.36 -4.46
CA ALA A 53 8.78 3.93 -4.73
C ALA A 53 7.53 3.33 -4.08
N VAL A 54 6.68 2.68 -4.86
CA VAL A 54 5.50 1.96 -4.33
C VAL A 54 5.82 0.47 -4.29
N CYS A 55 5.80 -0.11 -3.09
CA CYS A 55 6.14 -1.51 -2.85
C CYS A 55 4.87 -2.35 -2.82
N CYS A 56 4.61 -3.11 -3.87
CA CYS A 56 3.40 -3.88 -4.07
C CYS A 56 3.61 -5.38 -3.76
N GLY A 57 2.76 -5.93 -2.87
CA GLY A 57 2.69 -7.36 -2.57
C GLY A 57 1.89 -8.14 -3.63
N GLN A 58 1.14 -9.15 -3.17
CA GLN A 58 0.39 -10.07 -4.03
C GLN A 58 -1.14 -10.03 -3.79
N GLY A 59 -1.60 -9.27 -2.81
CA GLY A 59 -3.01 -9.17 -2.42
C GLY A 59 -3.68 -7.88 -2.89
N ASN A 60 -4.91 -7.65 -2.42
CA ASN A 60 -5.69 -6.46 -2.77
C ASN A 60 -5.01 -5.15 -2.32
N ASN A 61 -4.28 -5.15 -1.19
CA ASN A 61 -3.49 -3.99 -0.78
C ASN A 61 -2.46 -3.56 -1.84
N ALA A 62 -1.89 -4.52 -2.59
CA ALA A 62 -1.04 -4.20 -3.74
C ALA A 62 -1.85 -3.56 -4.88
N GLY A 63 -3.11 -3.97 -5.08
CA GLY A 63 -4.02 -3.32 -6.03
C GLY A 63 -4.23 -1.84 -5.70
N ASP A 64 -4.46 -1.52 -4.43
CA ASP A 64 -4.51 -0.13 -3.95
C ASP A 64 -3.18 0.58 -4.26
N GLY A 65 -2.05 -0.06 -4.02
CA GLY A 65 -0.71 0.46 -4.32
C GLY A 65 -0.53 0.81 -5.81
N TYR A 66 -0.92 -0.06 -6.74
CA TYR A 66 -0.87 0.21 -8.18
C TYR A 66 -1.71 1.42 -8.58
N LEU A 67 -2.92 1.55 -8.02
CA LEU A 67 -3.80 2.69 -8.30
C LEU A 67 -3.29 3.98 -7.67
N ILE A 68 -2.77 3.93 -6.44
CA ILE A 68 -2.12 5.08 -5.78
C ILE A 68 -0.94 5.56 -6.62
N ALA A 69 -0.09 4.64 -7.11
CA ALA A 69 1.01 4.98 -8.02
C ALA A 69 0.50 5.72 -9.26
N SER A 70 -0.60 5.22 -9.85
CA SER A 70 -1.24 5.83 -11.02
C SER A 70 -1.76 7.23 -10.74
N TYR A 71 -2.41 7.43 -9.59
CA TYR A 71 -2.94 8.75 -9.21
C TYR A 71 -1.82 9.75 -8.89
N LEU A 72 -0.76 9.32 -8.20
CA LEU A 72 0.39 10.17 -7.92
C LEU A 72 1.15 10.55 -9.19
N ALA A 73 1.36 9.61 -10.11
CA ALA A 73 1.96 9.90 -11.41
C ALA A 73 1.14 10.91 -12.22
N ALA A 74 -0.19 10.81 -12.20
CA ALA A 74 -1.08 11.78 -12.82
C ALA A 74 -1.00 13.19 -12.17
N GLN A 75 -0.57 13.28 -10.92
CA GLN A 75 -0.30 14.55 -10.21
C GLN A 75 1.12 15.10 -10.48
N GLY A 76 1.90 14.43 -11.34
CA GLY A 76 3.23 14.88 -11.73
C GLY A 76 4.38 14.41 -10.84
N TYR A 77 4.14 13.46 -9.93
CA TYR A 77 5.21 12.83 -9.18
C TYR A 77 5.98 11.81 -10.03
N ASP A 78 7.28 11.68 -9.77
CA ASP A 78 8.12 10.63 -10.33
C ASP A 78 7.92 9.33 -9.53
N VAL A 79 7.18 8.37 -10.10
CA VAL A 79 6.73 7.17 -9.41
C VAL A 79 7.24 5.92 -10.10
N GLU A 80 7.85 5.03 -9.34
CA GLU A 80 8.22 3.69 -9.76
C GLU A 80 7.57 2.65 -8.83
N ILE A 81 7.21 1.50 -9.38
CA ILE A 81 6.62 0.39 -8.63
C ILE A 81 7.64 -0.73 -8.50
N TYR A 82 7.78 -1.27 -7.30
CA TYR A 82 8.56 -2.46 -6.98
C TYR A 82 7.61 -3.55 -6.51
N ALA A 83 7.48 -4.62 -7.26
CA ALA A 83 6.41 -5.59 -7.04
C ALA A 83 6.92 -7.02 -6.94
N ALA A 84 6.26 -7.80 -6.09
CA ALA A 84 6.32 -9.25 -6.14
C ALA A 84 5.63 -9.80 -7.40
N ALA A 85 5.66 -11.12 -7.58
CA ALA A 85 4.86 -11.75 -8.63
C ALA A 85 3.38 -11.36 -8.47
N LEU A 86 2.72 -11.08 -9.60
CA LEU A 86 1.33 -10.65 -9.62
C LEU A 86 0.42 -11.75 -9.09
N GLY A 87 -0.45 -11.42 -8.14
CA GLY A 87 -1.44 -12.36 -7.60
C GLY A 87 -2.65 -12.55 -8.51
N GLU A 88 -3.55 -13.45 -8.10
CA GLU A 88 -4.66 -13.94 -8.93
C GLU A 88 -5.93 -13.09 -8.85
N SER A 89 -6.03 -12.15 -7.90
CA SER A 89 -7.22 -11.31 -7.74
C SER A 89 -7.49 -10.49 -9.01
N VAL A 90 -8.71 -10.58 -9.53
CA VAL A 90 -9.14 -9.83 -10.73
C VAL A 90 -8.96 -8.33 -10.55
N SER A 91 -9.32 -7.79 -9.38
CA SER A 91 -9.17 -6.36 -9.08
C SER A 91 -7.70 -5.93 -9.05
N LEU A 92 -6.81 -6.76 -8.50
CA LEU A 92 -5.37 -6.53 -8.53
C LEU A 92 -4.83 -6.52 -9.97
N GLN A 93 -5.25 -7.48 -10.80
CA GLN A 93 -4.83 -7.55 -12.20
C GLN A 93 -5.31 -6.33 -13.01
N GLN A 94 -6.52 -5.85 -12.74
CA GLN A 94 -7.05 -4.62 -13.35
C GLN A 94 -6.24 -3.39 -12.92
N ALA A 95 -5.89 -3.29 -11.63
CA ALA A 95 -5.07 -2.20 -11.11
C ALA A 95 -3.64 -2.21 -11.70
N HIS A 96 -3.01 -3.39 -11.79
CA HIS A 96 -1.72 -3.56 -12.46
C HIS A 96 -1.80 -3.14 -13.93
N ALA A 97 -2.82 -3.60 -14.67
CA ALA A 97 -3.00 -3.24 -16.09
C ALA A 97 -3.20 -1.72 -16.27
N ALA A 98 -3.88 -1.05 -15.34
CA ALA A 98 -4.03 0.40 -15.35
C ALA A 98 -2.69 1.13 -15.20
N ALA A 99 -1.82 0.68 -14.27
CA ALA A 99 -0.49 1.24 -14.07
C ALA A 99 0.41 1.03 -15.31
N VAL A 100 0.37 -0.18 -15.90
CA VAL A 100 1.10 -0.49 -17.16
C VAL A 100 0.64 0.42 -18.29
N LYS A 101 -0.68 0.58 -18.46
CA LYS A 101 -1.26 1.45 -19.50
C LYS A 101 -0.82 2.91 -19.36
N GLN A 102 -0.61 3.37 -18.14
CA GLN A 102 -0.15 4.72 -17.84
C GLN A 102 1.37 4.89 -18.04
N GLY A 103 2.10 3.81 -18.32
CA GLY A 103 3.54 3.84 -18.58
C GLY A 103 4.39 3.93 -17.33
N ILE A 104 3.85 3.58 -16.17
CA ILE A 104 4.62 3.55 -14.92
C ILE A 104 5.65 2.42 -14.99
N MET A 105 6.91 2.72 -14.61
CA MET A 105 7.95 1.70 -14.53
C MET A 105 7.65 0.72 -13.40
N ILE A 106 7.57 -0.56 -13.73
CA ILE A 106 7.32 -1.66 -12.78
C ILE A 106 8.53 -2.59 -12.76
N HIS A 107 9.19 -2.66 -11.61
CA HIS A 107 10.31 -3.55 -11.35
C HIS A 107 9.83 -4.84 -10.68
N THR A 108 10.31 -5.99 -11.15
CA THR A 108 10.09 -7.26 -10.44
C THR A 108 11.06 -7.38 -9.28
N GLY A 109 10.53 -7.59 -8.08
CA GLY A 109 11.32 -7.63 -6.84
C GLY A 109 11.55 -6.24 -6.24
N PHE A 110 12.39 -6.19 -5.21
CA PHE A 110 12.54 -4.99 -4.36
C PHE A 110 13.98 -4.44 -4.34
N ALA A 111 14.75 -4.70 -5.39
CA ALA A 111 16.08 -4.11 -5.58
C ALA A 111 15.95 -2.68 -6.09
N PHE A 112 15.89 -1.71 -5.16
CA PHE A 112 15.73 -0.30 -5.50
C PHE A 112 16.89 0.20 -6.37
N GLN A 113 16.57 0.80 -7.52
CA GLN A 113 17.56 1.27 -8.50
C GLN A 113 18.22 2.58 -8.08
N ARG A 114 17.56 3.35 -7.22
CA ARG A 114 18.01 4.64 -6.69
C ARG A 114 17.33 4.93 -5.36
N PRO A 115 17.78 5.93 -4.58
CA PRO A 115 17.01 6.42 -3.44
C PRO A 115 15.75 7.16 -3.90
N TYR A 116 14.69 7.09 -3.09
CA TYR A 116 13.44 7.82 -3.27
C TYR A 116 13.15 8.67 -2.04
N ASP A 117 12.43 9.77 -2.24
CA ASP A 117 12.02 10.64 -1.14
C ASP A 117 10.98 9.93 -0.25
N THR A 118 10.17 9.05 -0.86
CA THR A 118 9.12 8.31 -0.14
C THR A 118 9.02 6.87 -0.63
N TYR A 119 8.76 5.96 0.31
CA TYR A 119 8.46 4.55 0.07
C TYR A 119 7.05 4.28 0.57
N ILE A 120 6.16 3.85 -0.34
CA ILE A 120 4.77 3.49 -0.02
C ILE A 120 4.71 1.97 0.17
N ASP A 121 4.31 1.54 1.36
CA ASP A 121 4.12 0.14 1.70
C ASP A 121 2.70 -0.31 1.34
N ALA A 122 2.58 -1.04 0.27
CA ALA A 122 1.41 -1.76 -0.19
C ALA A 122 1.66 -3.28 -0.26
N LEU A 123 2.51 -3.82 0.64
CA LEU A 123 2.84 -5.25 0.66
C LEU A 123 1.70 -6.07 1.26
N PHE A 124 1.31 -5.75 2.50
CA PHE A 124 0.29 -6.46 3.26
C PHE A 124 -0.68 -5.47 3.92
N GLY A 125 -1.95 -5.87 4.03
CA GLY A 125 -2.98 -5.15 4.75
C GLY A 125 -3.54 -5.99 5.92
N ILE A 126 -4.73 -5.66 6.37
CA ILE A 126 -5.44 -6.31 7.50
C ILE A 126 -5.63 -7.82 7.34
N GLY A 127 -5.49 -8.36 6.15
CA GLY A 127 -5.59 -9.81 5.88
C GLY A 127 -4.37 -10.63 6.30
N LEU A 128 -3.30 -10.01 6.77
CA LEU A 128 -2.11 -10.73 7.23
C LEU A 128 -2.38 -11.38 8.61
N ASN A 129 -2.61 -12.70 8.61
CA ASN A 129 -2.92 -13.51 9.79
C ASN A 129 -1.91 -14.62 10.07
N ARG A 130 -0.74 -14.58 9.43
CA ARG A 130 0.33 -15.57 9.55
C ARG A 130 1.68 -14.88 9.69
N GLU A 131 2.66 -15.63 10.18
CA GLU A 131 4.04 -15.17 10.19
C GLU A 131 4.56 -14.92 8.76
N LEU A 132 5.40 -13.91 8.64
CA LEU A 132 6.06 -13.58 7.38
C LEU A 132 7.20 -14.57 7.12
N SER A 133 7.30 -15.06 5.90
CA SER A 133 8.46 -15.84 5.47
C SER A 133 9.75 -15.00 5.55
N SER A 134 10.90 -15.69 5.59
CA SER A 134 12.22 -15.05 5.60
C SER A 134 12.41 -14.06 4.45
N ASP A 135 11.87 -14.38 3.27
CA ASP A 135 11.97 -13.54 2.09
C ASP A 135 11.21 -12.23 2.27
N TRP A 136 9.99 -12.28 2.80
CA TRP A 136 9.22 -11.07 3.09
C TRP A 136 9.83 -10.24 4.22
N GLN A 137 10.41 -10.91 5.22
CA GLN A 137 11.16 -10.22 6.26
C GLN A 137 12.37 -9.47 5.68
N ALA A 138 13.09 -10.08 4.73
CA ALA A 138 14.19 -9.43 4.04
C ALA A 138 13.74 -8.20 3.22
N VAL A 139 12.59 -8.29 2.53
CA VAL A 139 11.98 -7.16 1.81
C VAL A 139 11.66 -6.00 2.77
N ILE A 140 11.00 -6.28 3.88
CA ILE A 140 10.68 -5.25 4.88
C ILE A 140 11.94 -4.60 5.45
N GLN A 141 12.97 -5.40 5.76
CA GLN A 141 14.27 -4.87 6.20
C GLN A 141 14.91 -3.97 5.15
N GLN A 142 14.82 -4.34 3.88
CA GLN A 142 15.37 -3.54 2.79
C GLN A 142 14.66 -2.18 2.68
N ILE A 143 13.33 -2.15 2.81
CA ILE A 143 12.57 -0.89 2.83
C ILE A 143 12.93 -0.08 4.09
N ASN A 144 13.06 -0.71 5.25
CA ASN A 144 13.43 -0.03 6.50
C ASN A 144 14.80 0.65 6.44
N ARG A 145 15.76 0.09 5.71
CA ARG A 145 17.11 0.66 5.53
C ARG A 145 17.11 1.92 4.65
N GLN A 146 16.06 2.18 3.90
CA GLN A 146 15.98 3.39 3.09
C GLN A 146 15.77 4.63 3.97
N THR A 147 16.31 5.75 3.55
CA THR A 147 16.25 7.02 4.32
C THR A 147 14.98 7.83 4.06
N GLY A 148 14.24 7.56 2.97
CA GLY A 148 13.03 8.29 2.61
C GLY A 148 11.86 8.08 3.60
N LEU A 149 10.87 8.96 3.50
CA LEU A 149 9.60 8.84 4.22
C LEU A 149 8.93 7.49 3.93
N LYS A 150 8.36 6.84 4.94
CA LYS A 150 7.62 5.59 4.75
C LYS A 150 6.15 5.79 5.09
N ILE A 151 5.27 5.37 4.19
CA ILE A 151 3.82 5.48 4.33
C ILE A 151 3.22 4.10 4.06
N ALA A 152 2.45 3.56 4.99
CA ALA A 152 1.67 2.35 4.76
C ALA A 152 0.29 2.72 4.20
N VAL A 153 -0.18 1.95 3.21
CA VAL A 153 -1.50 2.15 2.58
C VAL A 153 -2.62 1.80 3.55
N ASP A 154 -2.54 0.65 4.18
CA ASP A 154 -3.51 0.14 5.15
C ASP A 154 -2.88 0.13 6.55
N ILE A 155 -2.17 -0.93 6.88
CA ILE A 155 -1.37 -1.05 8.09
C ILE A 155 0.08 -1.32 7.73
N PRO A 156 1.04 -0.93 8.58
CA PRO A 156 2.44 -1.26 8.35
C PRO A 156 2.63 -2.76 8.19
N SER A 157 3.26 -3.16 7.11
CA SER A 157 3.54 -4.57 6.86
C SER A 157 4.37 -5.17 7.99
N GLY A 158 3.88 -6.29 8.54
CA GLY A 158 4.46 -6.93 9.73
C GLY A 158 3.83 -6.53 11.06
N LEU A 159 2.80 -5.65 11.08
CA LEU A 159 1.95 -5.45 12.24
C LEU A 159 0.69 -6.32 12.19
N GLN A 160 0.26 -6.81 13.34
CA GLN A 160 -1.07 -7.41 13.46
C GLN A 160 -2.14 -6.32 13.60
N ALA A 161 -3.12 -6.32 12.68
CA ALA A 161 -4.14 -5.28 12.59
C ALA A 161 -4.90 -5.04 13.91
N ASN A 162 -5.26 -6.11 14.61
CA ASN A 162 -6.13 -6.04 15.79
C ASN A 162 -5.39 -5.75 17.11
N THR A 163 -4.11 -6.10 17.19
CA THR A 163 -3.34 -5.99 18.44
C THR A 163 -2.26 -4.91 18.37
N GLY A 164 -1.89 -4.47 17.17
CA GLY A 164 -0.74 -3.60 16.98
C GLY A 164 0.60 -4.25 17.31
N GLN A 165 0.62 -5.56 17.61
CA GLN A 165 1.86 -6.27 17.89
C GLN A 165 2.70 -6.37 16.63
N ALA A 166 3.98 -5.99 16.75
CA ALA A 166 4.95 -6.21 15.71
C ALA A 166 5.24 -7.72 15.60
N LEU A 167 5.06 -8.30 14.42
CA LEU A 167 5.69 -9.56 14.07
C LEU A 167 7.20 -9.34 14.06
N PRO A 168 8.05 -10.39 14.18
CA PRO A 168 9.49 -10.24 14.44
C PRO A 168 10.25 -9.23 13.61
N LEU A 169 9.66 -8.76 12.48
CA LEU A 169 10.18 -7.64 11.67
C LEU A 169 8.99 -6.91 11.06
N SER A 170 8.61 -5.78 11.64
CA SER A 170 7.63 -4.85 11.08
C SER A 170 8.32 -3.63 10.48
N LEU A 171 7.62 -2.90 9.61
CA LEU A 171 8.02 -1.56 9.21
C LEU A 171 7.95 -0.63 10.42
N ILE A 172 9.10 -0.26 10.99
CA ILE A 172 9.19 0.43 12.29
C ILE A 172 9.18 1.96 12.16
N HIS A 173 9.36 2.52 11.00
CA HIS A 173 9.32 3.96 10.80
C HIS A 173 8.15 4.39 9.94
N ILE A 174 7.01 4.43 10.59
CA ILE A 174 5.90 5.19 10.08
C ILE A 174 6.01 6.56 10.69
N SER A 175 6.15 7.56 9.82
CA SER A 175 5.66 8.86 10.19
C SER A 175 4.20 8.64 10.58
N GLU A 176 3.87 8.86 11.84
CA GLU A 176 2.59 8.58 12.46
C GLU A 176 1.41 8.75 11.52
N PRO A 177 0.46 7.79 11.46
CA PRO A 177 -0.86 8.11 11.00
C PRO A 177 -1.30 9.31 11.85
N THR A 178 -1.72 10.37 11.23
CA THR A 178 -2.23 11.56 11.89
C THR A 178 -3.43 11.17 12.76
N ARG A 179 -3.16 10.64 13.95
CA ARG A 179 -4.10 10.66 15.05
C ARG A 179 -4.11 12.10 15.57
N ARG A 180 -4.99 12.89 15.06
CA ARG A 180 -5.58 14.05 15.74
C ARG A 180 -7.07 14.06 15.50
#